data_846bad72f716af4244b60a2a6b008c9b
#
_entry.id   846bad72f716af4244b60a2a6b008c9b
#
_cell.length_a   1.000
_cell.length_b   1.000
_cell.length_c   1.000
_cell.angle_alpha   90.00
_cell.angle_beta   90.00
_cell.angle_gamma   90.00
#
_symmetry.space_group_name_H-M   'P 1'
#
loop_
_entity.id
_entity.type
_entity.pdbx_description
1 polymer ?
#
loop_
_entity_poly.entity_id
_entity_poly.type
_entity_poly.pdbx_seq_one_letter_code
_entity_poly.pdbx_strand_id
1 'polypeptide(L)'
;IPTSCKIVAGAGDNAAAAVGTGTVGDGMCNISLGTSGTIFISSKEFGVDPNNALHAFAHADGNYHLMGCMLSAASCNKWWMDEIIGTKDYAKEQARIEKLGENNVFFLPYLMGERSPHNNPNARGTFIGLTMDSTRADMTQAVLEGVAFAIRDSFEVAKALGIKIERTKICGGGAKSPLWKKMIANILNIKVDVIESEEGPALG
;
A
#
# COMPACT_ATOMS: atom_id res chain seq x y z
N ILE A 1 -21.45 26.13 18.52
CA ILE A 1 -21.84 24.74 18.25
C ILE A 1 -23.30 24.58 18.70
N PRO A 2 -24.22 24.11 17.86
CA PRO A 2 -25.60 23.89 18.26
C PRO A 2 -25.68 22.90 19.44
N THR A 3 -26.64 23.14 20.33
CA THR A 3 -26.85 22.26 21.50
C THR A 3 -27.28 20.83 21.13
N SER A 4 -27.73 20.63 19.88
CA SER A 4 -28.05 19.32 19.31
C SER A 4 -26.82 18.57 18.78
N CYS A 5 -25.65 19.20 18.72
CA CYS A 5 -24.42 18.57 18.25
C CYS A 5 -23.92 17.58 19.32
N LYS A 6 -23.75 16.32 18.92
CA LYS A 6 -23.16 15.29 19.79
C LYS A 6 -21.64 15.31 19.62
N ILE A 7 -20.94 15.33 20.74
CA ILE A 7 -19.49 15.12 20.76
C ILE A 7 -19.28 13.63 20.98
N VAL A 8 -18.61 12.98 20.03
CA VAL A 8 -18.31 11.53 20.08
C VAL A 8 -16.80 11.32 20.18
N ALA A 9 -16.39 10.25 20.84
CA ALA A 9 -15.01 9.81 20.78
C ALA A 9 -14.72 9.26 19.38
N GLY A 10 -13.58 9.67 18.82
CA GLY A 10 -13.08 9.16 17.54
C GLY A 10 -11.95 8.15 17.74
N ALA A 11 -11.39 7.69 16.62
CA ALA A 11 -10.21 6.85 16.57
C ALA A 11 -9.09 7.55 15.80
N GLY A 12 -7.87 7.04 15.87
CA GLY A 12 -6.81 7.46 14.96
C GLY A 12 -7.21 7.17 13.51
N ASP A 13 -6.76 8.02 12.57
CA ASP A 13 -7.18 8.01 11.17
C ASP A 13 -7.10 6.63 10.49
N ASN A 14 -6.05 5.86 10.75
CA ASN A 14 -5.90 4.52 10.18
C ASN A 14 -6.92 3.52 10.78
N ALA A 15 -7.19 3.59 12.09
CA ALA A 15 -8.18 2.73 12.74
C ALA A 15 -9.60 3.10 12.30
N ALA A 16 -9.90 4.41 12.16
CA ALA A 16 -11.16 4.88 11.61
C ALA A 16 -11.33 4.44 10.14
N ALA A 17 -10.30 4.59 9.30
CA ALA A 17 -10.33 4.10 7.93
C ALA A 17 -10.54 2.57 7.85
N ALA A 18 -9.98 1.81 8.78
CA ALA A 18 -10.20 0.37 8.87
C ALA A 18 -11.68 0.04 9.15
N VAL A 19 -12.30 0.74 10.10
CA VAL A 19 -13.75 0.59 10.38
C VAL A 19 -14.57 0.97 9.15
N GLY A 20 -14.33 2.15 8.56
CA GLY A 20 -15.06 2.64 7.39
C GLY A 20 -14.94 1.73 6.17
N THR A 21 -13.82 1.06 6.01
CA THR A 21 -13.61 0.07 4.93
C THR A 21 -14.06 -1.34 5.33
N GLY A 22 -14.57 -1.54 6.56
CA GLY A 22 -14.95 -2.85 7.09
C GLY A 22 -13.75 -3.78 7.26
N THR A 23 -12.57 -3.23 7.57
CA THR A 23 -11.36 -3.97 7.91
C THR A 23 -11.34 -4.20 9.42
N VAL A 24 -12.32 -4.96 9.89
CA VAL A 24 -12.54 -5.33 11.30
C VAL A 24 -12.57 -6.85 11.43
N GLY A 25 -12.10 -7.37 12.56
CA GLY A 25 -11.97 -8.80 12.77
C GLY A 25 -10.62 -9.36 12.34
N ASP A 26 -10.35 -10.58 12.75
CA ASP A 26 -9.04 -11.23 12.63
C ASP A 26 -8.63 -11.48 11.17
N GLY A 27 -7.39 -11.15 10.83
CA GLY A 27 -6.82 -11.37 9.49
C GLY A 27 -7.36 -10.47 8.39
N MET A 28 -8.23 -9.51 8.72
CA MET A 28 -8.68 -8.51 7.72
C MET A 28 -7.57 -7.51 7.43
N CYS A 29 -7.42 -7.16 6.16
CA CYS A 29 -6.35 -6.28 5.72
C CYS A 29 -6.88 -5.12 4.86
N ASN A 30 -6.26 -3.96 5.01
CA ASN A 30 -6.43 -2.81 4.15
C ASN A 30 -5.07 -2.25 3.72
N ILE A 31 -4.94 -1.92 2.45
CA ILE A 31 -3.77 -1.23 1.88
C ILE A 31 -4.22 0.16 1.46
N SER A 32 -3.59 1.19 2.02
CA SER A 32 -3.79 2.56 1.55
C SER A 32 -2.65 2.96 0.62
N LEU A 33 -2.99 3.31 -0.62
CA LEU A 33 -2.06 3.80 -1.65
C LEU A 33 -2.21 5.31 -1.82
N GLY A 34 -1.78 6.05 -0.82
CA GLY A 34 -1.65 7.50 -0.84
C GLY A 34 -0.25 7.94 -1.27
N THR A 35 0.16 9.16 -0.93
CA THR A 35 1.54 9.65 -1.08
C THR A 35 2.51 8.66 -0.44
N SER A 36 2.30 8.34 0.83
CA SER A 36 2.84 7.19 1.52
C SER A 36 1.88 6.00 1.42
N GLY A 37 2.34 4.81 1.80
CA GLY A 37 1.52 3.61 1.85
C GLY A 37 1.38 3.10 3.28
N THR A 38 0.20 2.60 3.63
CA THR A 38 0.02 1.86 4.87
C THR A 38 -0.58 0.49 4.59
N ILE A 39 -0.11 -0.50 5.34
CA ILE A 39 -0.65 -1.85 5.36
C ILE A 39 -1.20 -2.03 6.76
N PHE A 40 -2.51 -2.18 6.86
CA PHE A 40 -3.22 -2.35 8.12
C PHE A 40 -3.74 -3.78 8.20
N ILE A 41 -3.36 -4.50 9.23
CA ILE A 41 -3.73 -5.91 9.43
C ILE A 41 -4.39 -6.04 10.80
N SER A 42 -5.69 -6.30 10.82
CA SER A 42 -6.47 -6.48 12.04
C SER A 42 -6.15 -7.83 12.69
N SER A 43 -6.03 -7.87 14.02
CA SER A 43 -5.71 -9.05 14.80
C SER A 43 -6.47 -9.05 16.13
N LYS A 44 -6.95 -10.21 16.55
CA LYS A 44 -7.55 -10.39 17.87
C LYS A 44 -6.53 -10.40 18.99
N GLU A 45 -5.31 -10.81 18.69
CA GLU A 45 -4.26 -10.94 19.67
C GLU A 45 -3.25 -9.79 19.51
N PHE A 46 -2.73 -9.32 20.64
CA PHE A 46 -1.63 -8.39 20.65
C PHE A 46 -0.36 -9.11 20.19
N GLY A 47 0.17 -8.70 19.05
CA GLY A 47 1.40 -9.22 18.49
C GLY A 47 2.46 -8.13 18.39
N VAL A 48 3.70 -8.46 18.68
CA VAL A 48 4.85 -7.57 18.52
C VAL A 48 5.82 -8.22 17.53
N ASP A 49 6.18 -7.50 16.49
CA ASP A 49 7.29 -7.91 15.65
C ASP A 49 8.62 -7.62 16.40
N PRO A 50 9.42 -8.65 16.71
CA PRO A 50 10.67 -8.48 17.46
C PRO A 50 11.70 -7.61 16.74
N ASN A 51 11.57 -7.44 15.42
CA ASN A 51 12.46 -6.63 14.61
C ASN A 51 11.94 -5.20 14.41
N ASN A 52 10.77 -4.86 14.97
CA ASN A 52 10.08 -3.56 14.78
C ASN A 52 9.86 -3.17 13.31
N ALA A 53 9.77 -4.14 12.42
CA ALA A 53 9.46 -3.92 11.00
C ALA A 53 7.98 -3.54 10.82
N LEU A 54 7.09 -4.12 11.64
CA LEU A 54 5.69 -3.73 11.75
C LEU A 54 5.39 -3.15 13.14
N HIS A 55 4.49 -2.20 13.22
CA HIS A 55 4.09 -1.54 14.46
C HIS A 55 2.76 -2.09 14.96
N ALA A 56 2.67 -2.36 16.27
CA ALA A 56 1.45 -2.84 16.91
C ALA A 56 0.68 -1.69 17.57
N PHE A 57 -0.64 -1.67 17.37
CA PHE A 57 -1.55 -0.65 17.91
C PHE A 57 -2.86 -1.28 18.40
N ALA A 58 -3.60 -0.54 19.24
CA ALA A 58 -4.98 -0.83 19.51
C ALA A 58 -5.86 -0.49 18.28
N HIS A 59 -6.84 -1.35 18.00
CA HIS A 59 -7.81 -1.11 16.95
C HIS A 59 -9.12 -0.53 17.53
N ALA A 60 -9.85 0.22 16.71
CA ALA A 60 -11.12 0.84 17.10
C ALA A 60 -12.24 -0.18 17.39
N ASP A 61 -12.12 -1.42 16.94
CA ASP A 61 -13.04 -2.52 17.23
C ASP A 61 -12.81 -3.20 18.60
N GLY A 62 -11.89 -2.67 19.41
CA GLY A 62 -11.53 -3.21 20.72
C GLY A 62 -10.45 -4.29 20.68
N ASN A 63 -9.93 -4.62 19.52
CA ASN A 63 -8.83 -5.55 19.30
C ASN A 63 -7.50 -4.81 19.02
N TYR A 64 -6.64 -5.41 18.21
CA TYR A 64 -5.33 -4.88 17.86
C TYR A 64 -5.14 -4.86 16.35
N HIS A 65 -4.11 -4.16 15.90
CA HIS A 65 -3.64 -4.26 14.52
C HIS A 65 -2.13 -4.13 14.42
N LEU A 66 -1.57 -4.77 13.41
CA LEU A 66 -0.22 -4.51 12.94
C LEU A 66 -0.29 -3.54 11.75
N MET A 67 0.66 -2.62 11.72
CA MET A 67 0.75 -1.63 10.66
C MET A 67 2.16 -1.57 10.07
N GLY A 68 2.26 -1.74 8.76
CA GLY A 68 3.41 -1.36 7.97
C GLY A 68 3.21 0.03 7.38
N CYS A 69 4.25 0.85 7.37
CA CYS A 69 4.22 2.18 6.79
C CYS A 69 5.39 2.35 5.83
N MET A 70 5.12 2.47 4.55
CA MET A 70 6.10 2.80 3.53
C MET A 70 6.06 4.30 3.21
N LEU A 71 7.22 4.91 3.03
CA LEU A 71 7.33 6.37 2.88
C LEU A 71 6.95 6.84 1.47
N SER A 72 7.14 6.02 0.45
CA SER A 72 6.86 6.36 -0.94
C SER A 72 6.00 5.27 -1.58
N ALA A 73 4.71 5.53 -1.78
CA ALA A 73 3.77 4.63 -2.44
C ALA A 73 3.25 5.22 -3.76
N ALA A 74 2.06 5.78 -3.81
CA ALA A 74 1.58 6.42 -5.04
C ALA A 74 2.42 7.65 -5.43
N SER A 75 3.17 8.22 -4.50
CA SER A 75 4.15 9.26 -4.81
C SER A 75 5.26 8.80 -5.77
N CYS A 76 5.63 7.51 -5.77
CA CYS A 76 6.58 6.98 -6.75
C CYS A 76 6.03 7.08 -8.17
N ASN A 77 4.78 6.65 -8.37
CA ASN A 77 4.11 6.78 -9.66
C ASN A 77 3.91 8.25 -10.05
N LYS A 78 3.53 9.10 -9.09
CA LYS A 78 3.39 10.55 -9.33
C LYS A 78 4.72 11.16 -9.75
N TRP A 79 5.80 10.90 -9.03
CA TRP A 79 7.14 11.36 -9.38
C TRP A 79 7.55 10.89 -10.77
N TRP A 80 7.35 9.61 -11.08
CA TRP A 80 7.66 9.05 -12.39
C TRP A 80 6.91 9.77 -13.50
N MET A 81 5.60 9.97 -13.33
CA MET A 81 4.74 10.61 -14.32
C MET A 81 5.02 12.10 -14.49
N ASP A 82 5.12 12.84 -13.39
CA ASP A 82 5.23 14.30 -13.42
C ASP A 82 6.66 14.75 -13.77
N GLU A 83 7.68 14.17 -13.12
CA GLU A 83 9.05 14.66 -13.19
C GLU A 83 9.88 13.97 -14.29
N ILE A 84 9.66 12.67 -14.49
CA ILE A 84 10.49 11.91 -15.44
C ILE A 84 9.84 11.84 -16.81
N ILE A 85 8.54 11.55 -16.86
CA ILE A 85 7.82 11.41 -18.14
C ILE A 85 7.23 12.75 -18.63
N GLY A 86 6.88 13.65 -17.72
CA GLY A 86 6.28 14.95 -18.04
C GLY A 86 4.84 14.88 -18.50
N THR A 87 4.04 13.95 -17.97
CA THR A 87 2.62 13.82 -18.31
C THR A 87 1.75 13.49 -17.08
N LYS A 88 0.50 13.93 -17.12
CA LYS A 88 -0.52 13.60 -16.11
C LYS A 88 -1.54 12.56 -16.60
N ASP A 89 -1.35 12.04 -17.80
CA ASP A 89 -2.24 11.02 -18.37
C ASP A 89 -1.79 9.61 -17.95
N TYR A 90 -2.11 9.26 -16.71
CA TYR A 90 -1.78 7.97 -16.10
C TYR A 90 -2.38 6.79 -16.87
N ALA A 91 -3.60 6.94 -17.37
CA ALA A 91 -4.30 5.86 -18.08
C ALA A 91 -3.60 5.54 -19.40
N LYS A 92 -3.24 6.57 -20.17
CA LYS A 92 -2.54 6.41 -21.45
C LYS A 92 -1.15 5.80 -21.25
N GLU A 93 -0.43 6.19 -20.19
CA GLU A 93 0.88 5.64 -19.91
C GLU A 93 0.79 4.17 -19.51
N GLN A 94 -0.14 3.84 -18.61
CA GLN A 94 -0.34 2.46 -18.16
C GLN A 94 -0.87 1.54 -19.28
N ALA A 95 -1.60 2.07 -20.25
CA ALA A 95 -2.06 1.31 -21.42
C ALA A 95 -0.91 0.82 -22.33
N ARG A 96 0.32 1.31 -22.15
CA ARG A 96 1.51 0.81 -22.85
C ARG A 96 2.02 -0.51 -22.30
N ILE A 97 1.58 -0.90 -21.10
CA ILE A 97 1.98 -2.14 -20.44
C ILE A 97 1.06 -3.26 -20.98
N GLU A 98 1.60 -4.05 -21.91
CA GLU A 98 0.82 -5.08 -22.59
C GLU A 98 0.72 -6.37 -21.78
N LYS A 99 1.80 -6.74 -21.07
CA LYS A 99 1.90 -8.00 -20.35
C LYS A 99 2.40 -7.79 -18.93
N LEU A 100 1.74 -8.41 -17.97
CA LEU A 100 2.16 -8.43 -16.57
C LEU A 100 3.04 -9.66 -16.28
N GLY A 101 4.07 -9.47 -15.45
CA GLY A 101 4.94 -10.57 -14.99
C GLY A 101 6.05 -10.97 -15.95
N GLU A 102 6.24 -10.25 -17.04
CA GLU A 102 7.33 -10.49 -18.01
C GLU A 102 8.41 -9.39 -17.99
N ASN A 103 8.38 -8.50 -16.99
CA ASN A 103 9.33 -7.40 -16.88
C ASN A 103 10.65 -7.86 -16.22
N ASN A 104 11.77 -7.48 -16.82
CA ASN A 104 13.11 -7.73 -16.27
C ASN A 104 13.73 -6.49 -15.62
N VAL A 105 13.03 -5.34 -15.66
CA VAL A 105 13.42 -4.12 -14.98
C VAL A 105 12.71 -4.07 -13.63
N PHE A 106 13.47 -3.81 -12.58
CA PHE A 106 12.97 -3.67 -11.21
C PHE A 106 13.20 -2.25 -10.72
N PHE A 107 12.33 -1.78 -9.85
CA PHE A 107 12.46 -0.49 -9.19
C PHE A 107 12.35 -0.63 -7.68
N LEU A 108 13.34 -0.10 -6.96
CA LEU A 108 13.27 0.06 -5.51
C LEU A 108 12.60 1.42 -5.21
N PRO A 109 11.44 1.44 -4.54
CA PRO A 109 10.61 2.65 -4.44
C PRO A 109 11.04 3.61 -3.31
N TYR A 110 12.27 3.51 -2.82
CA TYR A 110 12.72 4.18 -1.59
C TYR A 110 13.19 5.62 -1.82
N LEU A 111 12.38 6.42 -2.53
CA LEU A 111 12.72 7.81 -2.89
C LEU A 111 12.97 8.72 -1.69
N MET A 112 12.35 8.44 -0.54
CA MET A 112 12.49 9.20 0.70
C MET A 112 13.10 8.37 1.85
N GLY A 113 13.88 7.34 1.54
CA GLY A 113 14.22 6.32 2.49
C GLY A 113 13.07 5.33 2.67
N GLU A 114 13.17 4.40 3.64
CA GLU A 114 12.09 3.48 3.93
C GLU A 114 11.94 3.23 5.43
N ARG A 115 10.68 3.11 5.86
CA ARG A 115 10.33 2.78 7.24
C ARG A 115 10.05 1.28 7.37
N SER A 116 8.89 0.80 7.01
CA SER A 116 8.54 -0.63 7.08
C SER A 116 8.85 -1.34 5.78
N PRO A 117 9.48 -2.51 5.82
CA PRO A 117 10.00 -3.21 7.00
C PRO A 117 11.47 -2.90 7.30
N HIS A 118 12.14 -2.08 6.50
CA HIS A 118 13.60 -1.98 6.46
C HIS A 118 14.20 -1.01 7.48
N ASN A 119 13.44 -0.03 7.99
CA ASN A 119 13.88 1.02 8.89
C ASN A 119 15.20 1.70 8.44
N ASN A 120 15.31 1.97 7.14
CA ASN A 120 16.52 2.55 6.53
C ASN A 120 16.23 3.94 5.94
N PRO A 121 16.53 5.03 6.65
CA PRO A 121 16.32 6.40 6.14
C PRO A 121 17.26 6.77 4.99
N ASN A 122 18.31 5.98 4.77
CA ASN A 122 19.32 6.21 3.74
C ASN A 122 19.05 5.39 2.45
N ALA A 123 18.03 4.55 2.44
CA ALA A 123 17.60 3.85 1.21
C ALA A 123 17.23 4.87 0.12
N ARG A 124 17.47 4.52 -1.13
CA ARG A 124 17.19 5.39 -2.29
C ARG A 124 16.51 4.61 -3.40
N GLY A 125 15.73 5.33 -4.21
CA GLY A 125 15.12 4.79 -5.42
C GLY A 125 16.19 4.32 -6.41
N THR A 126 16.01 3.14 -7.00
CA THR A 126 16.99 2.55 -7.90
C THR A 126 16.29 1.71 -8.95
N PHE A 127 16.66 1.87 -10.21
CA PHE A 127 16.31 0.91 -11.27
C PHE A 127 17.41 -0.14 -11.42
N ILE A 128 17.02 -1.39 -11.58
CA ILE A 128 17.91 -2.54 -11.74
C ILE A 128 17.46 -3.34 -12.95
N GLY A 129 18.41 -3.89 -13.72
CA GLY A 129 18.12 -4.77 -14.85
C GLY A 129 17.90 -4.06 -16.18
N LEU A 130 18.24 -2.76 -16.30
CA LEU A 130 18.15 -2.03 -17.56
C LEU A 130 19.11 -2.60 -18.60
N THR A 131 18.61 -2.74 -19.82
CA THR A 131 19.37 -3.10 -21.03
C THR A 131 19.05 -2.09 -22.14
N MET A 132 19.74 -2.21 -23.28
CA MET A 132 19.46 -1.39 -24.45
C MET A 132 18.05 -1.60 -25.03
N ASP A 133 17.41 -2.74 -24.70
CA ASP A 133 16.07 -3.10 -25.16
C ASP A 133 14.98 -2.65 -24.18
N SER A 134 15.37 -2.14 -23.00
CA SER A 134 14.41 -1.68 -21.99
C SER A 134 13.63 -0.47 -22.50
N THR A 135 12.32 -0.58 -22.44
CA THR A 135 11.40 0.45 -22.93
C THR A 135 10.87 1.34 -21.79
N ARG A 136 10.26 2.46 -22.17
CA ARG A 136 9.52 3.31 -21.24
C ARG A 136 8.38 2.56 -20.54
N ALA A 137 7.73 1.62 -21.24
CA ALA A 137 6.67 0.80 -20.68
C ALA A 137 7.21 -0.13 -19.58
N ASP A 138 8.38 -0.74 -19.80
CA ASP A 138 9.05 -1.59 -18.79
C ASP A 138 9.40 -0.79 -17.55
N MET A 139 9.90 0.44 -17.70
CA MET A 139 10.23 1.30 -16.56
C MET A 139 8.97 1.77 -15.82
N THR A 140 7.89 2.11 -16.52
CA THR A 140 6.59 2.45 -15.91
C THR A 140 6.04 1.26 -15.13
N GLN A 141 6.10 0.06 -15.71
CA GLN A 141 5.70 -1.17 -15.05
C GLN A 141 6.54 -1.43 -13.80
N ALA A 142 7.87 -1.28 -13.89
CA ALA A 142 8.78 -1.46 -12.78
C ALA A 142 8.46 -0.54 -11.59
N VAL A 143 8.08 0.73 -11.85
CA VAL A 143 7.68 1.67 -10.79
C VAL A 143 6.43 1.18 -10.06
N LEU A 144 5.41 0.70 -10.77
CA LEU A 144 4.18 0.19 -10.18
C LEU A 144 4.41 -1.13 -9.42
N GLU A 145 5.16 -2.04 -10.01
CA GLU A 145 5.53 -3.33 -9.41
C GLU A 145 6.44 -3.14 -8.20
N GLY A 146 7.39 -2.21 -8.24
CA GLY A 146 8.30 -1.92 -7.13
C GLY A 146 7.57 -1.53 -5.85
N VAL A 147 6.54 -0.69 -5.96
CA VAL A 147 5.67 -0.38 -4.81
C VAL A 147 4.93 -1.62 -4.32
N ALA A 148 4.43 -2.46 -5.23
CA ALA A 148 3.73 -3.70 -4.85
C ALA A 148 4.68 -4.72 -4.18
N PHE A 149 5.94 -4.82 -4.61
CA PHE A 149 6.96 -5.64 -3.95
C PHE A 149 7.30 -5.12 -2.55
N ALA A 150 7.44 -3.80 -2.39
CA ALA A 150 7.68 -3.21 -1.07
C ALA A 150 6.50 -3.45 -0.09
N ILE A 151 5.26 -3.44 -0.59
CA ILE A 151 4.09 -3.88 0.18
C ILE A 151 4.24 -5.36 0.56
N ARG A 152 4.66 -6.20 -0.38
CA ARG A 152 4.85 -7.63 -0.13
C ARG A 152 5.88 -7.91 0.96
N ASP A 153 6.96 -7.13 1.04
CA ASP A 153 7.95 -7.27 2.12
C ASP A 153 7.30 -7.18 3.50
N SER A 154 6.39 -6.22 3.71
CA SER A 154 5.61 -6.12 4.96
C SER A 154 4.64 -7.29 5.15
N PHE A 155 4.06 -7.83 4.09
CA PHE A 155 3.21 -9.03 4.15
C PHE A 155 4.02 -10.27 4.54
N GLU A 156 5.24 -10.42 4.05
CA GLU A 156 6.11 -11.55 4.44
C GLU A 156 6.50 -11.47 5.93
N VAL A 157 6.69 -10.27 6.49
CA VAL A 157 6.88 -10.10 7.94
C VAL A 157 5.63 -10.56 8.71
N ALA A 158 4.44 -10.11 8.32
CA ALA A 158 3.19 -10.53 8.95
C ALA A 158 2.98 -12.05 8.88
N LYS A 159 3.31 -12.64 7.75
CA LYS A 159 3.23 -14.08 7.51
C LYS A 159 4.22 -14.87 8.39
N ALA A 160 5.44 -14.35 8.58
CA ALA A 160 6.43 -14.93 9.49
C ALA A 160 5.95 -14.90 10.96
N LEU A 161 5.08 -13.94 11.32
CA LEU A 161 4.41 -13.88 12.62
C LEU A 161 3.17 -14.80 12.72
N GLY A 162 2.91 -15.62 11.69
CA GLY A 162 1.81 -16.57 11.65
C GLY A 162 0.47 -16.00 11.18
N ILE A 163 0.42 -14.74 10.75
CA ILE A 163 -0.80 -14.09 10.28
C ILE A 163 -1.09 -14.52 8.83
N LYS A 164 -2.30 -15.01 8.60
CA LYS A 164 -2.80 -15.36 7.26
C LYS A 164 -3.62 -14.22 6.71
N ILE A 165 -3.21 -13.70 5.56
CA ILE A 165 -3.92 -12.67 4.82
C ILE A 165 -4.33 -13.26 3.48
N GLU A 166 -5.62 -13.51 3.28
CA GLU A 166 -6.15 -14.10 2.06
C GLU A 166 -6.78 -13.07 1.12
N ARG A 167 -7.15 -11.92 1.69
CA ARG A 167 -7.78 -10.82 0.96
C ARG A 167 -7.43 -9.49 1.59
N THR A 168 -7.46 -8.44 0.78
CA THR A 168 -7.26 -7.06 1.21
C THR A 168 -8.23 -6.13 0.52
N LYS A 169 -8.49 -5.00 1.14
CA LYS A 169 -9.10 -3.84 0.50
C LYS A 169 -8.01 -2.85 0.13
N ILE A 170 -8.19 -2.10 -0.95
CA ILE A 170 -7.24 -1.06 -1.36
C ILE A 170 -7.97 0.26 -1.49
N CYS A 171 -7.46 1.30 -0.82
CA CYS A 171 -7.96 2.67 -0.88
C CYS A 171 -6.86 3.67 -1.26
N GLY A 172 -7.21 4.94 -1.36
CA GLY A 172 -6.29 6.02 -1.75
C GLY A 172 -6.18 6.23 -3.25
N GLY A 173 -5.43 7.24 -3.66
CA GLY A 173 -5.32 7.67 -5.06
C GLY A 173 -4.81 6.58 -6.02
N GLY A 174 -3.89 5.73 -5.57
CA GLY A 174 -3.37 4.61 -6.35
C GLY A 174 -4.42 3.53 -6.64
N ALA A 175 -5.44 3.39 -5.79
CA ALA A 175 -6.52 2.44 -5.98
C ALA A 175 -7.42 2.75 -7.21
N LYS A 176 -7.33 3.97 -7.76
CA LYS A 176 -8.04 4.35 -8.98
C LYS A 176 -7.54 3.62 -10.23
N SER A 177 -6.34 3.05 -10.21
CA SER A 177 -5.79 2.27 -11.33
C SER A 177 -6.22 0.80 -11.25
N PRO A 178 -7.05 0.30 -12.19
CA PRO A 178 -7.39 -1.11 -12.26
C PRO A 178 -6.16 -2.00 -12.52
N LEU A 179 -5.24 -1.51 -13.35
CA LEU A 179 -4.00 -2.22 -13.66
C LEU A 179 -3.15 -2.41 -12.41
N TRP A 180 -2.97 -1.36 -11.62
CA TRP A 180 -2.16 -1.43 -10.40
C TRP A 180 -2.77 -2.36 -9.36
N LYS A 181 -4.10 -2.33 -9.18
CA LYS A 181 -4.80 -3.30 -8.32
C LYS A 181 -4.55 -4.74 -8.76
N LYS A 182 -4.57 -5.00 -10.08
CA LYS A 182 -4.27 -6.33 -10.63
C LYS A 182 -2.82 -6.75 -10.38
N MET A 183 -1.85 -5.83 -10.55
CA MET A 183 -0.45 -6.09 -10.23
C MET A 183 -0.28 -6.44 -8.75
N ILE A 184 -0.88 -5.67 -7.86
CA ILE A 184 -0.82 -5.92 -6.41
C ILE A 184 -1.43 -7.27 -6.07
N ALA A 185 -2.61 -7.60 -6.60
CA ALA A 185 -3.24 -8.91 -6.39
C ALA A 185 -2.33 -10.06 -6.82
N ASN A 186 -1.69 -9.94 -7.99
CA ASN A 186 -0.78 -10.95 -8.52
C ASN A 186 0.50 -11.09 -7.65
N ILE A 187 1.14 -9.97 -7.31
CA ILE A 187 2.40 -9.97 -6.54
C ILE A 187 2.17 -10.47 -5.11
N LEU A 188 1.09 -10.07 -4.46
CA LEU A 188 0.75 -10.52 -3.12
C LEU A 188 0.12 -11.92 -3.11
N ASN A 189 -0.37 -12.41 -4.24
CA ASN A 189 -1.13 -13.65 -4.40
C ASN A 189 -2.34 -13.72 -3.44
N ILE A 190 -3.12 -12.63 -3.39
CA ILE A 190 -4.32 -12.50 -2.57
C ILE A 190 -5.47 -11.88 -3.35
N LYS A 191 -6.68 -12.00 -2.83
CA LYS A 191 -7.85 -11.32 -3.39
C LYS A 191 -7.83 -9.83 -3.01
N VAL A 192 -8.09 -8.98 -4.00
CA VAL A 192 -8.28 -7.55 -3.79
C VAL A 192 -9.75 -7.21 -3.95
N ASP A 193 -10.38 -6.79 -2.87
CA ASP A 193 -11.78 -6.36 -2.87
C ASP A 193 -11.88 -4.88 -3.28
N VAL A 194 -12.89 -4.57 -4.05
CA VAL A 194 -13.22 -3.19 -4.42
C VAL A 194 -14.01 -2.55 -3.28
N ILE A 195 -13.66 -1.32 -2.94
CA ILE A 195 -14.39 -0.51 -1.95
C ILE A 195 -15.38 0.37 -2.72
N GLU A 196 -16.63 0.37 -2.31
CA GLU A 196 -17.69 1.18 -2.94
C GLU A 196 -17.57 2.67 -2.62
N SER A 197 -16.96 3.03 -1.48
CA SER A 197 -16.73 4.42 -1.06
C SER A 197 -15.26 4.77 -1.13
N GLU A 198 -14.94 5.94 -1.70
CA GLU A 198 -13.59 6.51 -1.69
C GLU A 198 -13.22 7.16 -0.35
N GLU A 199 -14.19 7.32 0.55
CA GLU A 199 -13.99 7.94 1.85
C GLU A 199 -13.46 6.92 2.85
N GLY A 200 -12.28 7.19 3.40
CA GLY A 200 -11.60 6.34 4.37
C GLY A 200 -11.97 6.72 5.81
N PRO A 201 -11.16 7.55 6.51
CA PRO A 201 -11.33 7.82 7.94
C PRO A 201 -12.66 8.50 8.31
N ALA A 202 -13.22 9.31 7.41
CA ALA A 202 -14.47 10.04 7.68
C ALA A 202 -15.70 9.13 7.67
N LEU A 203 -15.61 7.94 7.06
CA LEU A 203 -16.70 6.95 7.02
C LEU A 203 -16.70 6.05 8.28
N GLY A 204 -15.55 5.85 8.90
CA GLY A 204 -15.41 5.05 10.13
C GLY A 204 -15.51 5.86 11.38
#